data_f94402f59d258b5aadf5bc243cb57777
#
_entry.id   f94402f59d258b5aadf5bc243cb57777
#
_cell.length_a   1.000
_cell.length_b   1.000
_cell.length_c   1.000
_cell.angle_alpha   90.00
_cell.angle_beta   90.00
_cell.angle_gamma   90.00
#
_symmetry.space_group_name_H-M   'P 1'
#
loop_
_entity.id
_entity.type
_entity.pdbx_description
1 polymer ?
#
loop_
_entity_poly.entity_id
_entity_poly.type
_entity_poly.pdbx_seq_one_letter_code
_entity_poly.pdbx_strand_id
1 'polypeptide(L)'
;NNAKRHLLIAGYYTDIERTCDSLYKMPDDKAGRCILSVHYYTPWDFCTCDIKHTWGTKSEVRQMETLIGKMKKNFVDKGIPVIIGEYAASGSDLSSCIFFIEKLNKLCSDYGIATFIWDNGRQVNRKTYKWRTPQYLEALKRATSGKDYEVVKE
;
A
#
# COMPACT_ATOMS: atom_id res chain seq x y z
N ASN A 1 19.92 10.94 20.99
CA ASN A 1 18.77 10.95 21.88
C ASN A 1 17.48 11.23 21.08
N ASN A 2 16.67 10.20 20.84
CA ASN A 2 15.52 10.24 19.92
C ASN A 2 14.16 10.19 20.64
N ALA A 3 14.09 10.68 21.86
CA ALA A 3 12.89 10.58 22.71
C ALA A 3 11.60 11.16 22.08
N LYS A 4 11.71 11.97 21.02
CA LYS A 4 10.57 12.61 20.33
C LYS A 4 10.30 12.08 18.91
N ARG A 5 11.11 11.15 18.40
CA ARG A 5 10.92 10.60 17.05
C ARG A 5 9.90 9.49 17.02
N HIS A 6 9.15 9.41 15.93
CA HIS A 6 8.43 8.20 15.58
C HIS A 6 9.41 7.15 15.03
N LEU A 7 9.11 5.91 15.28
CA LEU A 7 9.90 4.76 14.83
C LEU A 7 9.05 3.92 13.88
N LEU A 8 9.56 3.69 12.69
CA LEU A 8 8.99 2.71 11.78
C LEU A 8 9.46 1.33 12.19
N ILE A 9 8.53 0.49 12.59
CA ILE A 9 8.78 -0.90 12.99
C ILE A 9 8.39 -1.78 11.82
N ALA A 10 9.35 -2.47 11.24
CA ALA A 10 9.08 -3.41 10.15
C ALA A 10 8.21 -4.57 10.66
N GLY A 11 7.17 -4.90 9.92
CA GLY A 11 6.48 -6.16 10.06
C GLY A 11 7.40 -7.34 9.77
N TYR A 12 6.98 -8.57 10.12
CA TYR A 12 7.80 -9.76 9.90
C TYR A 12 7.98 -9.98 8.38
N TYR A 13 9.21 -9.83 7.90
CA TYR A 13 9.58 -9.75 6.47
C TYR A 13 8.82 -8.65 5.70
N THR A 14 8.26 -7.65 6.37
CA THR A 14 7.32 -6.66 5.81
C THR A 14 6.07 -7.27 5.16
N ASP A 15 5.87 -8.57 5.31
CA ASP A 15 4.73 -9.32 4.78
C ASP A 15 3.50 -9.18 5.66
N ILE A 16 2.34 -8.91 5.06
CA ILE A 16 1.10 -8.66 5.78
C ILE A 16 0.61 -9.90 6.52
N GLU A 17 0.59 -11.06 5.88
CA GLU A 17 0.04 -12.28 6.50
C GLU A 17 0.91 -12.72 7.68
N ARG A 18 2.23 -12.73 7.49
CA ARG A 18 3.19 -13.06 8.54
C ARG A 18 3.18 -12.05 9.69
N THR A 19 2.96 -10.78 9.39
CA THR A 19 2.85 -9.72 10.40
C THR A 19 1.54 -9.83 11.19
N CYS A 20 0.48 -10.37 10.58
CA CYS A 20 -0.79 -10.64 11.26
C CYS A 20 -0.82 -11.98 12.01
N ASP A 21 0.26 -12.76 11.94
CA ASP A 21 0.39 -13.98 12.73
C ASP A 21 0.52 -13.69 14.23
N SER A 22 0.05 -14.61 15.07
CA SER A 22 0.08 -14.48 16.52
C SER A 22 1.50 -14.42 17.13
N LEU A 23 2.50 -14.87 16.40
CA LEU A 23 3.91 -14.82 16.80
C LEU A 23 4.51 -13.41 16.66
N TYR A 24 3.99 -12.59 15.75
CA TYR A 24 4.44 -11.21 15.62
C TYR A 24 3.83 -10.32 16.70
N LYS A 25 4.68 -9.55 17.35
CA LYS A 25 4.23 -8.55 18.33
C LYS A 25 4.96 -7.24 18.14
N MET A 26 4.20 -6.16 18.14
CA MET A 26 4.77 -4.83 18.23
C MET A 26 5.53 -4.66 19.56
N PRO A 27 6.62 -3.88 19.58
CA PRO A 27 7.28 -3.49 20.82
C PRO A 27 6.29 -2.82 21.79
N ASP A 28 6.57 -2.94 23.10
CA ASP A 28 5.85 -2.13 24.10
C ASP A 28 6.19 -0.65 23.87
N ASP A 29 5.19 0.14 23.54
CA ASP A 29 5.33 1.54 23.16
C ASP A 29 4.47 2.45 24.04
N LYS A 30 4.92 2.67 25.27
CA LYS A 30 4.24 3.59 26.20
C LYS A 30 4.16 5.03 25.72
N ALA A 31 5.00 5.42 24.76
CA ALA A 31 5.06 6.76 24.21
C ALA A 31 4.15 6.97 22.99
N GLY A 32 3.54 5.92 22.45
CA GLY A 32 2.67 5.96 21.28
C GLY A 32 3.39 6.45 20.01
N ARG A 33 4.63 6.01 19.76
CA ARG A 33 5.46 6.51 18.68
C ARG A 33 5.88 5.47 17.65
N CYS A 34 5.53 4.23 17.87
CA CYS A 34 5.79 3.16 16.91
C CYS A 34 4.72 3.17 15.83
N ILE A 35 5.16 3.09 14.59
CA ILE A 35 4.33 2.98 13.39
C ILE A 35 4.72 1.66 12.73
N LEU A 36 3.76 0.79 12.50
CA LEU A 36 4.00 -0.47 11.78
C LEU A 36 4.18 -0.19 10.29
N SER A 37 5.25 -0.74 9.71
CA SER A 37 5.53 -0.66 8.28
C SER A 37 5.51 -2.04 7.64
N VAL A 38 4.67 -2.22 6.63
CA VAL A 38 4.61 -3.42 5.79
C VAL A 38 4.71 -3.04 4.32
N HIS A 39 4.94 -4.03 3.44
CA HIS A 39 4.96 -3.84 2.00
C HIS A 39 3.79 -4.58 1.36
N TYR A 40 3.34 -4.10 0.19
CA TYR A 40 2.26 -4.73 -0.55
C TYR A 40 2.68 -5.02 -2.01
N TYR A 41 3.06 -6.25 -2.28
CA TYR A 41 3.46 -6.73 -3.60
C TYR A 41 2.67 -7.99 -4.01
N THR A 42 1.34 -7.96 -3.77
CA THR A 42 0.46 -9.09 -4.07
C THR A 42 -0.49 -8.78 -5.23
N PRO A 43 -0.50 -9.58 -6.30
CA PRO A 43 0.39 -10.71 -6.54
C PRO A 43 1.78 -10.26 -7.00
N TRP A 44 2.81 -11.00 -6.58
CA TRP A 44 4.22 -10.67 -6.87
C TRP A 44 4.50 -10.51 -8.37
N ASP A 45 3.98 -11.44 -9.19
CA ASP A 45 4.21 -11.49 -10.63
C ASP A 45 3.67 -10.27 -11.38
N PHE A 46 2.61 -9.64 -10.88
CA PHE A 46 2.07 -8.38 -11.40
C PHE A 46 2.81 -7.16 -10.85
N CYS A 47 3.13 -7.19 -9.55
CA CYS A 47 3.66 -6.01 -8.88
C CYS A 47 5.13 -5.73 -9.20
N THR A 48 5.95 -6.76 -9.50
CA THR A 48 7.41 -6.63 -9.53
C THR A 48 8.07 -7.03 -10.85
N CYS A 49 7.59 -8.05 -11.55
CA CYS A 49 8.33 -8.68 -12.64
C CYS A 49 7.63 -8.66 -13.99
N ASP A 50 6.43 -8.12 -14.11
CA ASP A 50 5.62 -8.10 -15.35
C ASP A 50 5.46 -9.50 -16.01
N ILE A 51 5.46 -10.57 -15.18
CA ILE A 51 5.10 -11.91 -15.65
C ILE A 51 3.60 -12.00 -15.84
N LYS A 52 2.85 -11.41 -14.93
CA LYS A 52 1.41 -11.22 -15.03
C LYS A 52 1.11 -9.80 -15.52
N HIS A 53 0.55 -9.69 -16.71
CA HIS A 53 0.34 -8.40 -17.37
C HIS A 53 -0.90 -7.66 -16.89
N THR A 54 -1.94 -8.38 -16.46
CA THR A 54 -3.23 -7.80 -16.08
C THR A 54 -3.59 -8.09 -14.63
N TRP A 55 -4.41 -7.20 -14.04
CA TRP A 55 -4.96 -7.35 -12.69
C TRP A 55 -6.37 -6.78 -12.63
N GLY A 56 -7.17 -7.22 -11.67
CA GLY A 56 -8.47 -6.63 -11.39
C GLY A 56 -9.64 -7.61 -11.52
N THR A 57 -9.40 -8.91 -11.51
CA THR A 57 -10.48 -9.89 -11.34
C THR A 57 -11.12 -9.75 -9.96
N LYS A 58 -12.37 -10.19 -9.82
CA LYS A 58 -13.09 -10.18 -8.52
C LYS A 58 -12.31 -10.89 -7.40
N SER A 59 -11.59 -11.96 -7.75
CA SER A 59 -10.77 -12.72 -6.79
C SER A 59 -9.57 -11.91 -6.30
N GLU A 60 -8.88 -11.22 -7.21
CA GLU A 60 -7.72 -10.39 -6.90
C GLU A 60 -8.08 -9.17 -6.07
N VAL A 61 -9.17 -8.51 -6.42
CA VAL A 61 -9.71 -7.39 -5.64
C VAL A 61 -10.06 -7.86 -4.23
N ARG A 62 -10.76 -8.99 -4.10
CA ARG A 62 -11.10 -9.57 -2.79
C ARG A 62 -9.85 -9.95 -1.98
N GLN A 63 -8.81 -10.44 -2.62
CA GLN A 63 -7.53 -10.75 -1.95
C GLN A 63 -6.90 -9.46 -1.38
N MET A 64 -6.85 -8.38 -2.15
CA MET A 64 -6.38 -7.08 -1.69
C MET A 64 -7.20 -6.59 -0.49
N GLU A 65 -8.52 -6.59 -0.61
CA GLU A 65 -9.43 -6.17 0.46
C GLU A 65 -9.25 -7.01 1.74
N THR A 66 -9.04 -8.31 1.58
CA THR A 66 -8.79 -9.22 2.70
C THR A 66 -7.47 -8.89 3.41
N LEU A 67 -6.37 -8.71 2.66
CA LEU A 67 -5.05 -8.43 3.23
C LEU A 67 -5.02 -7.07 3.93
N ILE A 68 -5.52 -6.02 3.28
CA ILE A 68 -5.56 -4.69 3.89
C ILE A 68 -6.55 -4.66 5.08
N GLY A 69 -7.66 -5.37 4.98
CA GLY A 69 -8.61 -5.56 6.09
C GLY A 69 -7.98 -6.26 7.32
N LYS A 70 -7.05 -7.21 7.10
CA LYS A 70 -6.27 -7.81 8.21
C LYS A 70 -5.43 -6.75 8.93
N MET A 71 -4.77 -5.84 8.20
CA MET A 71 -3.99 -4.76 8.80
C MET A 71 -4.87 -3.82 9.63
N LYS A 72 -6.03 -3.42 9.06
CA LYS A 72 -7.00 -2.62 9.79
C LYS A 72 -7.40 -3.28 11.10
N LYS A 73 -7.92 -4.52 11.04
CA LYS A 73 -8.43 -5.25 12.20
C LYS A 73 -7.37 -5.52 13.28
N ASN A 74 -6.14 -5.90 12.87
CA ASN A 74 -5.11 -6.33 13.81
C ASN A 74 -4.32 -5.18 14.43
N PHE A 75 -4.26 -4.03 13.76
CA PHE A 75 -3.41 -2.90 14.18
C PHE A 75 -4.17 -1.57 14.23
N VAL A 76 -4.76 -1.10 13.12
CA VAL A 76 -5.39 0.23 13.08
C VAL A 76 -6.53 0.34 14.09
N ASP A 77 -7.44 -0.63 14.13
CA ASP A 77 -8.57 -0.66 15.08
C ASP A 77 -8.12 -0.78 16.55
N LYS A 78 -6.85 -1.10 16.78
CA LYS A 78 -6.23 -1.13 18.11
C LYS A 78 -5.40 0.12 18.42
N GLY A 79 -5.49 1.15 17.57
CA GLY A 79 -4.78 2.41 17.73
C GLY A 79 -3.31 2.37 17.33
N ILE A 80 -2.85 1.32 16.66
CA ILE A 80 -1.48 1.22 16.12
C ILE A 80 -1.46 1.82 14.70
N PRO A 81 -0.72 2.91 14.45
CA PRO A 81 -0.60 3.47 13.12
C PRO A 81 0.10 2.49 12.17
N VAL A 82 -0.38 2.40 10.94
CA VAL A 82 0.15 1.51 9.90
C VAL A 82 0.50 2.29 8.65
N ILE A 83 1.60 1.94 8.01
CA ILE A 83 1.93 2.38 6.66
C ILE A 83 2.18 1.18 5.74
N ILE A 84 1.80 1.31 4.48
CA ILE A 84 2.33 0.50 3.40
C ILE A 84 3.58 1.21 2.90
N GLY A 85 4.74 0.80 3.42
CA GLY A 85 6.03 1.45 3.16
C GLY A 85 6.52 1.29 1.73
N GLU A 86 6.03 0.25 1.04
CA GLU A 86 6.31 0.03 -0.38
C GLU A 86 5.15 -0.70 -1.05
N TYR A 87 4.83 -0.29 -2.26
CA TYR A 87 4.00 -1.03 -3.21
C TYR A 87 4.33 -0.59 -4.64
N ALA A 88 4.06 -1.43 -5.62
CA ALA A 88 4.18 -1.08 -7.04
C ALA A 88 3.18 -1.85 -7.89
N ALA A 89 2.97 -1.38 -9.12
CA ALA A 89 2.32 -2.10 -10.20
C ALA A 89 3.24 -2.02 -11.41
N SER A 90 3.71 -3.18 -11.89
CA SER A 90 4.68 -3.30 -12.99
C SER A 90 4.14 -4.08 -14.18
N GLY A 91 2.87 -4.46 -14.18
CA GLY A 91 2.21 -5.10 -15.31
C GLY A 91 2.25 -4.21 -16.56
N SER A 92 2.30 -4.80 -17.72
CA SER A 92 2.33 -4.06 -19.00
C SER A 92 0.97 -3.48 -19.39
N ASP A 93 -0.13 -3.95 -18.82
CA ASP A 93 -1.46 -3.36 -19.01
C ASP A 93 -1.67 -2.13 -18.12
N LEU A 94 -1.63 -0.96 -18.74
CA LEU A 94 -1.73 0.32 -18.03
C LEU A 94 -3.06 0.48 -17.27
N SER A 95 -4.18 0.03 -17.84
CA SER A 95 -5.49 0.09 -17.18
C SER A 95 -5.49 -0.72 -15.88
N SER A 96 -4.94 -1.94 -15.91
CA SER A 96 -4.76 -2.76 -14.70
C SER A 96 -3.88 -2.10 -13.65
N CYS A 97 -2.80 -1.44 -14.09
CA CYS A 97 -1.90 -0.76 -13.16
C CYS A 97 -2.58 0.45 -12.50
N ILE A 98 -3.30 1.26 -13.26
CA ILE A 98 -4.06 2.40 -12.73
C ILE A 98 -5.12 1.92 -11.75
N PHE A 99 -5.90 0.91 -12.12
CA PHE A 99 -6.92 0.33 -11.26
C PHE A 99 -6.35 -0.23 -9.95
N PHE A 100 -5.24 -0.96 -10.02
CA PHE A 100 -4.55 -1.48 -8.84
C PHE A 100 -4.10 -0.36 -7.90
N ILE A 101 -3.42 0.66 -8.44
CA ILE A 101 -2.92 1.80 -7.68
C ILE A 101 -4.08 2.54 -7.02
N GLU A 102 -5.13 2.85 -7.77
CA GLU A 102 -6.28 3.58 -7.25
C GLU A 102 -7.03 2.77 -6.19
N LYS A 103 -7.31 1.49 -6.45
CA LYS A 103 -8.03 0.61 -5.52
C LYS A 103 -7.28 0.43 -4.21
N LEU A 104 -5.96 0.16 -4.27
CA LEU A 104 -5.13 0.02 -3.06
C LEU A 104 -5.13 1.31 -2.24
N ASN A 105 -4.88 2.44 -2.88
CA ASN A 105 -4.76 3.71 -2.17
C ASN A 105 -6.10 4.18 -1.61
N LYS A 106 -7.20 3.98 -2.33
CA LYS A 106 -8.55 4.28 -1.82
C LYS A 106 -8.87 3.47 -0.58
N LEU A 107 -8.65 2.16 -0.64
CA LEU A 107 -8.88 1.26 0.50
C LEU A 107 -8.01 1.62 1.72
N CYS A 108 -6.72 1.89 1.49
CA CYS A 108 -5.81 2.32 2.55
C CYS A 108 -6.23 3.67 3.13
N SER A 109 -6.59 4.64 2.30
CA SER A 109 -7.07 5.96 2.73
C SER A 109 -8.32 5.85 3.60
N ASP A 110 -9.29 5.01 3.21
CA ASP A 110 -10.52 4.78 3.97
C ASP A 110 -10.25 4.13 5.34
N TYR A 111 -9.16 3.41 5.46
CA TYR A 111 -8.75 2.75 6.71
C TYR A 111 -7.73 3.57 7.53
N GLY A 112 -7.35 4.76 7.08
CA GLY A 112 -6.36 5.58 7.75
C GLY A 112 -4.92 5.04 7.66
N ILE A 113 -4.62 4.27 6.61
CA ILE A 113 -3.30 3.70 6.33
C ILE A 113 -2.61 4.56 5.28
N ALA A 114 -1.43 5.11 5.60
CA ALA A 114 -0.62 5.84 4.62
C ALA A 114 0.14 4.88 3.70
N THR A 115 0.37 5.30 2.47
CA THR A 115 0.99 4.46 1.43
C THR A 115 2.15 5.17 0.74
N PHE A 116 3.17 4.42 0.35
CA PHE A 116 4.34 4.92 -0.36
C PHE A 116 4.61 4.08 -1.60
N ILE A 117 4.42 4.69 -2.78
CA ILE A 117 4.71 4.01 -4.03
C ILE A 117 6.22 3.84 -4.21
N TRP A 118 6.64 2.62 -4.53
CA TRP A 118 8.04 2.35 -4.86
C TRP A 118 8.40 2.97 -6.21
N ASP A 119 9.37 3.89 -6.20
CA ASP A 119 9.92 4.51 -7.40
C ASP A 119 11.44 4.40 -7.48
N ASN A 120 11.91 3.63 -8.43
CA ASN A 120 13.32 3.53 -8.81
C ASN A 120 13.66 4.39 -10.05
N GLY A 121 12.86 5.42 -10.36
CA GLY A 121 12.95 6.24 -11.56
C GLY A 121 12.01 5.78 -12.70
N ARG A 122 11.22 4.73 -12.47
CA ARG A 122 10.19 4.27 -13.43
C ARG A 122 8.96 5.18 -13.43
N GLN A 123 8.56 5.70 -12.27
CA GLN A 123 7.35 6.50 -12.14
C GLN A 123 7.64 7.98 -12.33
N VAL A 124 8.70 8.50 -11.71
CA VAL A 124 9.09 9.91 -11.75
C VAL A 124 10.40 10.07 -12.48
N ASN A 125 10.41 10.95 -13.49
CA ASN A 125 11.64 11.37 -14.14
C ASN A 125 12.40 12.32 -13.21
N ARG A 126 13.50 11.87 -12.62
CA ARG A 126 14.28 12.62 -11.63
C ARG A 126 15.03 13.84 -12.20
N LYS A 127 15.14 13.94 -13.54
CA LYS A 127 15.75 15.12 -14.20
C LYS A 127 14.73 16.23 -14.44
N THR A 128 13.50 15.85 -14.80
CA THR A 128 12.45 16.82 -15.14
C THR A 128 11.41 16.99 -14.04
N TYR A 129 11.46 16.14 -12.98
CA TYR A 129 10.51 16.09 -11.87
C TYR A 129 9.05 15.88 -12.31
N LYS A 130 8.87 15.20 -13.45
CA LYS A 130 7.55 14.88 -14.00
C LYS A 130 7.24 13.39 -13.89
N TRP A 131 6.01 13.07 -13.64
CA TRP A 131 5.53 11.69 -13.75
C TRP A 131 5.65 11.21 -15.19
N ARG A 132 6.17 9.99 -15.38
CA ARG A 132 6.24 9.35 -16.70
C ARG A 132 4.85 8.89 -17.16
N THR A 133 4.02 8.51 -16.21
CA THR A 133 2.61 8.13 -16.41
C THR A 133 1.75 9.05 -15.53
N PRO A 134 1.32 10.22 -16.04
CA PRO A 134 0.54 11.19 -15.26
C PRO A 134 -0.76 10.60 -14.69
N GLN A 135 -1.33 9.59 -15.33
CA GLN A 135 -2.54 8.90 -14.89
C GLN A 135 -2.38 8.28 -13.48
N TYR A 136 -1.17 7.87 -13.10
CA TYR A 136 -0.92 7.37 -11.74
C TYR A 136 -1.09 8.48 -10.69
N LEU A 137 -0.60 9.68 -10.99
CA LEU A 137 -0.78 10.83 -10.09
C LEU A 137 -2.26 11.18 -9.92
N GLU A 138 -3.03 11.15 -11.01
CA GLU A 138 -4.46 11.45 -10.95
C GLU A 138 -5.23 10.36 -10.19
N ALA A 139 -4.90 9.08 -10.37
CA ALA A 139 -5.45 7.97 -9.59
C ALA A 139 -5.15 8.15 -8.08
N LEU A 140 -3.91 8.49 -7.73
CA LEU A 140 -3.53 8.76 -6.35
C LEU A 140 -4.32 9.93 -5.73
N LYS A 141 -4.47 11.04 -6.48
CA LYS A 141 -5.26 12.19 -6.03
C LYS A 141 -6.73 11.84 -5.81
N ARG A 142 -7.34 11.07 -6.71
CA ARG A 142 -8.72 10.60 -6.54
C ARG A 142 -8.84 9.72 -5.30
N ALA A 143 -7.98 8.73 -5.18
CA ALA A 143 -7.99 7.75 -4.09
C ALA A 143 -7.87 8.39 -2.69
N THR A 144 -7.11 9.49 -2.59
CA THR A 144 -6.86 10.18 -1.31
C THR A 144 -7.66 11.47 -1.12
N SER A 145 -8.66 11.69 -1.97
CA SER A 145 -9.48 12.93 -1.94
C SER A 145 -10.45 13.03 -0.75
N GLY A 146 -10.64 11.96 0.00
CA GLY A 146 -11.65 11.87 1.06
C GLY A 146 -13.08 11.69 0.53
N LYS A 147 -13.27 11.59 -0.79
CA LYS A 147 -14.59 11.37 -1.39
C LYS A 147 -14.96 9.90 -1.31
N ASP A 148 -16.26 9.65 -1.10
CA ASP A 148 -16.82 8.30 -1.21
C ASP A 148 -17.15 8.01 -2.68
N TYR A 149 -16.53 6.97 -3.23
CA TYR A 149 -16.78 6.47 -4.59
C TYR A 149 -16.24 5.04 -4.74
N GLU A 150 -16.81 4.32 -5.67
CA GLU A 150 -16.32 2.99 -6.05
C GLU A 150 -15.26 3.10 -7.14
N VAL A 151 -14.10 2.49 -6.91
CA VAL A 151 -13.04 2.40 -7.93
C VAL A 151 -13.40 1.29 -8.90
N VAL A 152 -13.59 1.63 -10.16
CA VAL A 152 -13.91 0.69 -11.25
C VAL A 152 -12.76 0.63 -12.25
N LYS A 153 -12.58 -0.54 -12.86
CA LYS A 153 -11.58 -0.72 -13.92
C LYS A 153 -12.17 -0.21 -15.24
N GLU A 154 -11.52 0.77 -15.85
CA GLU A 154 -11.81 1.29 -17.19
C GLU A 154 -11.19 0.41 -18.28
#